data_a2ba35c46e35cc270721662641903da3
#
_entry.id   a2ba35c46e35cc270721662641903da3
#
_cell.length_a   1.000
_cell.length_b   1.000
_cell.length_c   1.000
_cell.angle_alpha   90.00
_cell.angle_beta   90.00
_cell.angle_gamma   90.00
#
_symmetry.space_group_name_H-M   'P 1'
#
loop_
_entity.id
_entity.type
_entity.pdbx_description
1 polymer ?
#
loop_
_entity_poly.entity_id
_entity_poly.type
_entity_poly.pdbx_seq_one_letter_code
_entity_poly.pdbx_strand_id
1 'polypeptide(L)'
;AMGRTGQIIYGPTLMVGLKDEDAVSRLAAIKALGFLKYRPAIRHLEIFLDENYSNEERLAAVISLGGMGDESVIPKLKILLNDEEPNIRWDVAIALAKLGDSSGADIIVNLLDRSYFNKFSDVDSDEEVKAILVAIQISSQYPSDKFVTNLMKLATFDHNMEIRDRAIKALDRTYNRKI
;
A
#
# COMPACT_ATOMS: atom_id res chain seq x y z
N ALA A 1 14.78 -20.92 -4.03
CA ALA A 1 15.04 -21.39 -5.40
C ALA A 1 13.76 -21.41 -6.26
N MET A 2 12.61 -21.88 -5.76
CA MET A 2 11.34 -21.95 -6.52
C MET A 2 10.82 -20.61 -7.02
N GLY A 3 10.96 -19.51 -6.27
CA GLY A 3 10.52 -18.19 -6.71
C GLY A 3 11.25 -17.66 -7.95
N ARG A 4 12.56 -17.92 -8.08
CA ARG A 4 13.33 -17.53 -9.25
C ARG A 4 12.93 -18.32 -10.51
N THR A 5 12.60 -19.59 -10.37
CA THR A 5 12.17 -20.44 -11.49
C THR A 5 10.84 -19.95 -12.05
N GLY A 6 9.88 -19.58 -11.21
CA GLY A 6 8.61 -18.97 -11.64
C GLY A 6 8.82 -17.63 -12.36
N GLN A 7 9.71 -16.76 -11.85
CA GLN A 7 10.04 -15.49 -12.50
C GLN A 7 10.59 -15.67 -13.92
N ILE A 8 11.49 -16.64 -14.11
CA ILE A 8 12.13 -16.89 -15.42
C ILE A 8 11.13 -17.45 -16.43
N ILE A 9 10.25 -18.35 -15.99
CA ILE A 9 9.33 -19.07 -16.89
C ILE A 9 8.11 -18.20 -17.25
N TYR A 10 7.48 -17.57 -16.27
CA TYR A 10 6.18 -16.88 -16.46
C TYR A 10 6.30 -15.37 -16.68
N GLY A 11 7.38 -14.74 -16.21
CA GLY A 11 7.57 -13.30 -16.34
C GLY A 11 7.41 -12.77 -17.77
N PRO A 12 8.12 -13.34 -18.78
CA PRO A 12 7.99 -12.89 -20.15
C PRO A 12 6.58 -13.02 -20.73
N THR A 13 5.87 -14.11 -20.39
CA THR A 13 4.48 -14.32 -20.83
C THR A 13 3.55 -13.29 -20.20
N LEU A 14 3.70 -13.01 -18.91
CA LEU A 14 2.90 -12.00 -18.21
C LEU A 14 3.18 -10.58 -18.74
N MET A 15 4.40 -10.30 -19.20
CA MET A 15 4.72 -9.02 -19.85
C MET A 15 3.92 -8.80 -21.14
N VAL A 16 3.59 -9.87 -21.87
CA VAL A 16 2.70 -9.78 -23.04
C VAL A 16 1.29 -9.39 -22.58
N GLY A 17 0.80 -9.95 -21.47
CA GLY A 17 -0.51 -9.65 -20.91
C GLY A 17 -0.70 -8.17 -20.50
N LEU A 18 0.39 -7.43 -20.24
CA LEU A 18 0.31 -5.98 -19.99
C LEU A 18 -0.16 -5.17 -21.21
N LYS A 19 -0.12 -5.76 -22.41
CA LYS A 19 -0.51 -5.12 -23.67
C LYS A 19 -1.87 -5.60 -24.18
N ASP A 20 -2.58 -6.42 -23.40
CA ASP A 20 -3.87 -6.95 -23.77
C ASP A 20 -4.89 -5.78 -23.91
N GLU A 21 -5.80 -5.88 -24.88
CA GLU A 21 -6.86 -4.89 -25.07
C GLU A 21 -7.85 -4.92 -23.90
N ASP A 22 -8.07 -6.11 -23.31
CA ASP A 22 -8.95 -6.29 -22.17
C ASP A 22 -8.30 -5.82 -20.86
N ALA A 23 -8.95 -4.87 -20.17
CA ALA A 23 -8.48 -4.33 -18.90
C ALA A 23 -8.36 -5.39 -17.78
N VAL A 24 -9.25 -6.41 -17.78
CA VAL A 24 -9.21 -7.49 -16.78
C VAL A 24 -7.96 -8.34 -16.97
N SER A 25 -7.60 -8.63 -18.20
CA SER A 25 -6.36 -9.34 -18.56
C SER A 25 -5.12 -8.55 -18.16
N ARG A 26 -5.09 -7.25 -18.45
CA ARG A 26 -3.96 -6.38 -18.03
C ARG A 26 -3.84 -6.32 -16.50
N LEU A 27 -4.97 -6.14 -15.80
CA LEU A 27 -5.00 -6.11 -14.34
C LEU A 27 -4.46 -7.41 -13.71
N ALA A 28 -4.84 -8.56 -14.28
CA ALA A 28 -4.33 -9.86 -13.85
C ALA A 28 -2.80 -9.97 -14.06
N ALA A 29 -2.30 -9.48 -15.21
CA ALA A 29 -0.88 -9.46 -15.51
C ALA A 29 -0.09 -8.55 -14.55
N ILE A 30 -0.60 -7.34 -14.24
CA ILE A 30 0.00 -6.39 -13.29
C ILE A 30 0.14 -7.06 -11.92
N LYS A 31 -0.95 -7.66 -11.39
CA LYS A 31 -0.95 -8.34 -10.09
C LYS A 31 0.00 -9.53 -10.06
N ALA A 32 0.01 -10.35 -11.12
CA ALA A 32 0.87 -11.53 -11.20
C ALA A 32 2.36 -11.15 -11.26
N LEU A 33 2.74 -10.12 -12.02
CA LEU A 33 4.11 -9.62 -12.08
C LEU A 33 4.57 -9.04 -10.73
N GLY A 34 3.67 -8.34 -10.03
CA GLY A 34 3.90 -7.85 -8.67
C GLY A 34 4.13 -8.99 -7.68
N PHE A 35 3.25 -10.01 -7.70
CA PHE A 35 3.38 -11.19 -6.85
C PHE A 35 4.70 -11.95 -7.07
N LEU A 36 5.09 -12.13 -8.35
CA LEU A 36 6.36 -12.74 -8.70
C LEU A 36 7.57 -11.85 -8.41
N LYS A 37 7.37 -10.59 -8.09
CA LYS A 37 8.43 -9.58 -7.97
C LYS A 37 9.35 -9.56 -9.22
N TYR A 38 8.74 -9.62 -10.40
CA TYR A 38 9.46 -9.69 -11.67
C TYR A 38 10.01 -8.31 -12.03
N ARG A 39 11.22 -8.00 -11.57
CA ARG A 39 11.86 -6.68 -11.72
C ARG A 39 11.95 -6.15 -13.16
N PRO A 40 12.15 -6.97 -14.22
CA PRO A 40 12.12 -6.45 -15.59
C PRO A 40 10.81 -5.78 -15.99
N ALA A 41 9.70 -6.03 -15.26
CA ALA A 41 8.42 -5.40 -15.52
C ALA A 41 8.30 -3.97 -14.95
N ILE A 42 9.20 -3.51 -14.09
CA ILE A 42 9.06 -2.24 -13.35
C ILE A 42 8.73 -1.09 -14.29
N ARG A 43 9.53 -0.87 -15.35
CA ARG A 43 9.30 0.23 -16.30
C ARG A 43 7.98 0.13 -17.06
N HIS A 44 7.46 -1.08 -17.25
CA HIS A 44 6.18 -1.32 -17.89
C HIS A 44 5.02 -1.11 -16.91
N LEU A 45 5.21 -1.47 -15.64
CA LEU A 45 4.22 -1.22 -14.59
C LEU A 45 4.11 0.27 -14.23
N GLU A 46 5.18 1.03 -14.36
CA GLU A 46 5.17 2.49 -14.18
C GLU A 46 4.22 3.21 -15.16
N ILE A 47 3.93 2.63 -16.33
CA ILE A 47 3.01 3.19 -17.32
C ILE A 47 1.58 3.19 -16.76
N PHE A 48 1.22 2.18 -15.97
CA PHE A 48 -0.10 2.06 -15.35
C PHE A 48 -0.32 3.01 -14.16
N LEU A 49 0.64 3.84 -13.81
CA LEU A 49 0.44 4.90 -12.83
C LEU A 49 -0.27 6.13 -13.39
N ASP A 50 -0.40 6.20 -14.72
CA ASP A 50 -1.00 7.31 -15.44
C ASP A 50 -2.54 7.32 -15.30
N GLU A 51 -3.13 8.52 -15.25
CA GLU A 51 -4.58 8.74 -15.09
C GLU A 51 -5.43 8.20 -16.25
N ASN A 52 -4.83 7.89 -17.40
CA ASN A 52 -5.51 7.26 -18.52
C ASN A 52 -5.89 5.78 -18.26
N TYR A 53 -5.40 5.18 -17.19
CA TYR A 53 -5.76 3.82 -16.79
C TYR A 53 -6.82 3.83 -15.70
N SER A 54 -7.56 2.73 -15.56
CA SER A 54 -8.57 2.60 -14.51
C SER A 54 -7.95 2.65 -13.10
N ASN A 55 -8.73 3.10 -12.12
CA ASN A 55 -8.25 3.16 -10.74
C ASN A 55 -7.79 1.79 -10.23
N GLU A 56 -8.42 0.70 -10.69
CA GLU A 56 -8.02 -0.67 -10.33
C GLU A 56 -6.64 -1.03 -10.89
N GLU A 57 -6.34 -0.67 -12.15
CA GLU A 57 -5.04 -0.89 -12.77
C GLU A 57 -3.95 -0.05 -12.08
N ARG A 58 -4.27 1.22 -11.79
CA ARG A 58 -3.38 2.16 -11.10
C ARG A 58 -3.03 1.66 -9.70
N LEU A 59 -4.03 1.26 -8.90
CA LEU A 59 -3.85 0.69 -7.57
C LEU A 59 -3.00 -0.59 -7.62
N ALA A 60 -3.30 -1.48 -8.56
CA ALA A 60 -2.53 -2.72 -8.72
C ALA A 60 -1.07 -2.44 -9.09
N ALA A 61 -0.81 -1.41 -9.92
CA ALA A 61 0.55 -1.00 -10.27
C ALA A 61 1.30 -0.42 -9.06
N VAL A 62 0.66 0.46 -8.26
CA VAL A 62 1.24 1.02 -7.03
C VAL A 62 1.63 -0.09 -6.05
N ILE A 63 0.70 -1.03 -5.77
CA ILE A 63 0.92 -2.14 -4.86
C ILE A 63 2.06 -3.05 -5.36
N SER A 64 2.06 -3.35 -6.67
CA SER A 64 3.07 -4.21 -7.29
C SER A 64 4.46 -3.57 -7.22
N LEU A 65 4.59 -2.31 -7.60
CA LEU A 65 5.86 -1.57 -7.58
C LEU A 65 6.41 -1.43 -6.16
N GLY A 66 5.57 -1.06 -5.18
CA GLY A 66 5.97 -1.01 -3.77
C GLY A 66 6.41 -2.38 -3.23
N GLY A 67 5.75 -3.46 -3.66
CA GLY A 67 6.09 -4.84 -3.28
C GLY A 67 7.38 -5.38 -3.90
N MET A 68 7.82 -4.83 -5.05
CA MET A 68 9.06 -5.24 -5.73
C MET A 68 10.33 -4.75 -5.03
N GLY A 69 10.24 -3.71 -4.21
CA GLY A 69 11.36 -3.22 -3.41
C GLY A 69 12.45 -2.53 -4.24
N ASP A 70 12.10 -1.86 -5.34
CA ASP A 70 13.04 -1.09 -6.16
C ASP A 70 12.84 0.41 -5.92
N GLU A 71 13.84 1.05 -5.34
CA GLU A 71 13.78 2.47 -4.96
C GLU A 71 13.70 3.41 -6.17
N SER A 72 14.03 2.96 -7.37
CA SER A 72 13.96 3.78 -8.59
C SER A 72 12.54 4.30 -8.90
N VAL A 73 11.50 3.65 -8.35
CA VAL A 73 10.09 4.05 -8.54
C VAL A 73 9.65 5.17 -7.59
N ILE A 74 10.42 5.46 -6.53
CA ILE A 74 10.07 6.45 -5.49
C ILE A 74 9.69 7.82 -6.09
N PRO A 75 10.45 8.41 -7.02
CA PRO A 75 10.10 9.73 -7.56
C PRO A 75 8.72 9.77 -8.23
N LYS A 76 8.33 8.70 -8.93
CA LYS A 76 7.02 8.60 -9.57
C LYS A 76 5.90 8.40 -8.54
N LEU A 77 6.12 7.54 -7.57
CA LEU A 77 5.15 7.33 -6.49
C LEU A 77 4.89 8.61 -5.68
N LYS A 78 5.92 9.43 -5.43
CA LYS A 78 5.75 10.70 -4.71
C LYS A 78 4.76 11.66 -5.38
N ILE A 79 4.69 11.68 -6.70
CA ILE A 79 3.74 12.52 -7.44
C ILE A 79 2.31 12.13 -7.07
N LEU A 80 2.05 10.83 -6.94
CA LEU A 80 0.72 10.29 -6.63
C LEU A 80 0.29 10.45 -5.16
N LEU A 81 1.14 11.00 -4.28
CA LEU A 81 0.70 11.41 -2.94
C LEU A 81 -0.37 12.51 -2.97
N ASN A 82 -0.48 13.24 -4.08
CA ASN A 82 -1.48 14.27 -4.33
C ASN A 82 -2.55 13.85 -5.34
N ASP A 83 -2.68 12.56 -5.61
CA ASP A 83 -3.69 12.03 -6.53
C ASP A 83 -5.11 12.41 -6.08
N GLU A 84 -6.03 12.59 -7.02
CA GLU A 84 -7.43 12.92 -6.69
C GLU A 84 -8.11 11.77 -5.94
N GLU A 85 -7.75 10.53 -6.26
CA GLU A 85 -8.32 9.33 -5.66
C GLU A 85 -7.71 9.00 -4.28
N PRO A 86 -8.50 9.00 -3.20
CA PRO A 86 -8.00 8.72 -1.85
C PRO A 86 -7.28 7.38 -1.73
N ASN A 87 -7.83 6.32 -2.30
CA ASN A 87 -7.28 4.97 -2.24
C ASN A 87 -5.88 4.90 -2.89
N ILE A 88 -5.66 5.64 -3.98
CA ILE A 88 -4.33 5.73 -4.62
C ILE A 88 -3.35 6.41 -3.67
N ARG A 89 -3.71 7.55 -3.05
CA ARG A 89 -2.84 8.24 -2.08
C ARG A 89 -2.46 7.32 -0.91
N TRP A 90 -3.41 6.53 -0.40
CA TRP A 90 -3.19 5.61 0.71
C TRP A 90 -2.21 4.50 0.35
N ASP A 91 -2.44 3.82 -0.77
CA ASP A 91 -1.56 2.75 -1.22
C ASP A 91 -0.16 3.26 -1.63
N VAL A 92 -0.08 4.47 -2.18
CA VAL A 92 1.20 5.14 -2.45
C VAL A 92 1.99 5.40 -1.16
N ALA A 93 1.33 5.92 -0.12
CA ALA A 93 1.97 6.14 1.17
C ALA A 93 2.51 4.83 1.78
N ILE A 94 1.72 3.75 1.66
CA ILE A 94 2.12 2.40 2.08
C ILE A 94 3.29 1.87 1.25
N ALA A 95 3.25 2.05 -0.07
CA ALA A 95 4.31 1.63 -0.98
C ALA A 95 5.62 2.36 -0.70
N LEU A 96 5.58 3.67 -0.50
CA LEU A 96 6.73 4.49 -0.13
C LEU A 96 7.35 4.05 1.20
N ALA A 97 6.53 3.79 2.23
CA ALA A 97 7.02 3.26 3.50
C ALA A 97 7.74 1.92 3.33
N LYS A 98 7.19 1.00 2.51
CA LYS A 98 7.84 -0.28 2.19
C LYS A 98 9.17 -0.13 1.45
N LEU A 99 9.35 0.96 0.71
CA LEU A 99 10.58 1.33 0.03
C LEU A 99 11.55 2.13 0.93
N GLY A 100 11.20 2.34 2.20
CA GLY A 100 12.02 3.10 3.14
C GLY A 100 11.90 4.63 3.02
N ASP A 101 10.93 5.13 2.23
CA ASP A 101 10.71 6.57 2.05
C ASP A 101 9.57 7.06 2.95
N SER A 102 9.83 8.11 3.73
CA SER A 102 8.88 8.64 4.72
C SER A 102 7.94 9.73 4.18
N SER A 103 7.96 10.02 2.88
CA SER A 103 7.16 11.11 2.30
C SER A 103 5.65 10.92 2.47
N GLY A 104 5.18 9.67 2.59
CA GLY A 104 3.77 9.33 2.84
C GLY A 104 3.38 9.26 4.32
N ALA A 105 4.28 9.56 5.26
CA ALA A 105 4.04 9.34 6.69
C ALA A 105 2.80 10.07 7.22
N ASP A 106 2.54 11.30 6.78
CA ASP A 106 1.38 12.07 7.24
C ASP A 106 0.05 11.47 6.75
N ILE A 107 0.03 10.81 5.60
CA ILE A 107 -1.14 10.04 5.14
C ILE A 107 -1.34 8.81 6.05
N ILE A 108 -0.28 8.11 6.44
CA ILE A 108 -0.37 6.98 7.37
C ILE A 108 -0.86 7.44 8.74
N VAL A 109 -0.42 8.62 9.23
CA VAL A 109 -0.97 9.24 10.45
C VAL A 109 -2.48 9.46 10.35
N ASN A 110 -2.96 9.95 9.20
CA ASN A 110 -4.39 10.15 8.97
C ASN A 110 -5.15 8.81 8.95
N LEU A 111 -4.61 7.76 8.33
CA LEU A 111 -5.23 6.43 8.32
C LEU A 111 -5.31 5.78 9.71
N LEU A 112 -4.52 6.24 10.68
CA LEU A 112 -4.61 5.84 12.08
C LEU A 112 -5.63 6.66 12.89
N ASP A 113 -6.41 7.53 12.24
CA ASP A 113 -7.44 8.35 12.89
C ASP A 113 -8.81 8.08 12.24
N ARG A 114 -9.73 7.47 12.99
CA ARG A 114 -11.08 7.18 12.49
C ARG A 114 -11.80 8.41 11.98
N SER A 115 -11.58 9.58 12.60
CA SER A 115 -12.24 10.82 12.18
C SER A 115 -11.85 11.27 10.77
N TYR A 116 -10.71 10.79 10.27
CA TYR A 116 -10.26 11.07 8.91
C TYR A 116 -11.22 10.50 7.85
N PHE A 117 -11.80 9.33 8.12
CA PHE A 117 -12.70 8.64 7.18
C PHE A 117 -14.06 9.32 7.05
N ASN A 118 -14.46 10.18 7.99
CA ASN A 118 -15.68 10.99 7.88
C ASN A 118 -15.71 11.92 6.65
N LYS A 119 -14.58 12.12 5.99
CA LYS A 119 -14.45 12.94 4.78
C LYS A 119 -14.84 12.18 3.50
N PHE A 120 -15.02 10.87 3.58
CA PHE A 120 -15.22 9.98 2.45
C PHE A 120 -16.56 9.24 2.63
N SER A 121 -17.56 9.64 1.85
CA SER A 121 -18.92 9.07 1.93
C SER A 121 -19.04 7.69 1.31
N ASP A 122 -18.10 7.31 0.49
CA ASP A 122 -18.02 6.08 -0.29
C ASP A 122 -17.17 4.98 0.37
N VAL A 123 -16.46 5.31 1.47
CA VAL A 123 -15.70 4.34 2.26
C VAL A 123 -16.63 3.69 3.29
N ASP A 124 -16.88 2.41 3.15
CA ASP A 124 -17.68 1.68 4.13
C ASP A 124 -16.88 1.29 5.39
N SER A 125 -17.60 0.81 6.42
CA SER A 125 -17.00 0.43 7.71
C SER A 125 -15.94 -0.67 7.60
N ASP A 126 -16.10 -1.60 6.65
CA ASP A 126 -15.16 -2.71 6.47
C ASP A 126 -13.88 -2.24 5.77
N GLU A 127 -14.02 -1.32 4.83
CA GLU A 127 -12.89 -0.67 4.16
C GLU A 127 -12.09 0.21 5.13
N GLU A 128 -12.79 1.00 5.97
CA GLU A 128 -12.17 1.77 7.03
C GLU A 128 -11.36 0.88 7.98
N VAL A 129 -11.95 -0.21 8.48
CA VAL A 129 -11.26 -1.15 9.36
C VAL A 129 -10.02 -1.74 8.69
N LYS A 130 -10.12 -2.16 7.43
CA LYS A 130 -8.97 -2.68 6.66
C LYS A 130 -7.86 -1.63 6.52
N ALA A 131 -8.21 -0.40 6.16
CA ALA A 131 -7.24 0.69 6.02
C ALA A 131 -6.49 0.96 7.33
N ILE A 132 -7.21 1.02 8.45
CA ILE A 132 -6.61 1.21 9.79
C ILE A 132 -5.68 0.03 10.13
N LEU A 133 -6.10 -1.22 9.92
CA LEU A 133 -5.29 -2.39 10.21
C LEU A 133 -3.99 -2.42 9.38
N VAL A 134 -4.07 -2.04 8.11
CA VAL A 134 -2.88 -1.89 7.25
C VAL A 134 -1.97 -0.76 7.76
N ALA A 135 -2.53 0.38 8.15
CA ALA A 135 -1.75 1.49 8.71
C ALA A 135 -1.03 1.09 10.01
N ILE A 136 -1.69 0.32 10.90
CA ILE A 136 -1.05 -0.23 12.12
C ILE A 136 0.09 -1.19 11.74
N GLN A 137 -0.12 -2.06 10.75
CA GLN A 137 0.93 -2.96 10.29
C GLN A 137 2.13 -2.19 9.74
N ILE A 138 1.91 -1.20 8.90
CA ILE A 138 2.96 -0.35 8.33
C ILE A 138 3.70 0.42 9.42
N SER A 139 2.98 1.00 10.39
CA SER A 139 3.60 1.71 11.52
C SER A 139 4.47 0.82 12.40
N SER A 140 4.19 -0.49 12.43
CA SER A 140 5.02 -1.47 13.15
C SER A 140 6.26 -1.90 12.37
N GLN A 141 6.16 -1.99 11.06
CA GLN A 141 7.26 -2.41 10.19
C GLN A 141 8.23 -1.26 9.87
N TYR A 142 7.70 -0.05 9.79
CA TYR A 142 8.44 1.17 9.43
C TYR A 142 8.13 2.26 10.47
N PRO A 143 8.71 2.15 11.68
CA PRO A 143 8.33 2.97 12.83
C PRO A 143 8.67 4.45 12.65
N SER A 144 7.78 5.30 13.14
CA SER A 144 7.96 6.74 13.25
C SER A 144 7.25 7.25 14.50
N ASP A 145 7.86 8.18 15.23
CA ASP A 145 7.24 8.79 16.42
C ASP A 145 5.91 9.50 16.09
N LYS A 146 5.72 9.91 14.84
CA LYS A 146 4.46 10.49 14.35
C LYS A 146 3.24 9.58 14.56
N PHE A 147 3.43 8.26 14.56
CA PHE A 147 2.33 7.29 14.67
C PHE A 147 1.86 7.04 16.09
N VAL A 148 2.72 7.31 17.09
CA VAL A 148 2.50 6.90 18.49
C VAL A 148 1.21 7.44 19.06
N THR A 149 0.91 8.71 18.84
CA THR A 149 -0.30 9.36 19.41
C THR A 149 -1.58 8.70 18.92
N ASN A 150 -1.69 8.42 17.62
CA ASN A 150 -2.89 7.81 17.05
C ASN A 150 -2.96 6.32 17.38
N LEU A 151 -1.83 5.61 17.42
CA LEU A 151 -1.79 4.24 17.92
C LEU A 151 -2.28 4.14 19.37
N MET A 152 -1.90 5.08 20.25
CA MET A 152 -2.39 5.11 21.63
C MET A 152 -3.89 5.36 21.70
N LYS A 153 -4.43 6.26 20.88
CA LYS A 153 -5.89 6.49 20.79
C LYS A 153 -6.63 5.23 20.35
N LEU A 154 -6.15 4.57 19.29
CA LEU A 154 -6.74 3.33 18.79
C LEU A 154 -6.69 2.23 19.86
N ALA A 155 -5.55 2.04 20.51
CA ALA A 155 -5.36 1.03 21.54
C ALA A 155 -6.29 1.21 22.75
N THR A 156 -6.61 2.45 23.09
CA THR A 156 -7.39 2.77 24.30
C THR A 156 -8.89 2.86 24.03
N PHE A 157 -9.29 3.47 22.91
CA PHE A 157 -10.67 3.93 22.72
C PHE A 157 -11.36 3.32 21.49
N ASP A 158 -10.68 2.60 20.62
CA ASP A 158 -11.31 2.06 19.43
C ASP A 158 -12.40 1.04 19.78
N HIS A 159 -13.56 1.10 19.13
CA HIS A 159 -14.66 0.17 19.36
C HIS A 159 -14.40 -1.22 18.81
N ASN A 160 -13.54 -1.35 17.77
CA ASN A 160 -13.18 -2.62 17.16
C ASN A 160 -12.06 -3.31 17.98
N MET A 161 -12.35 -4.52 18.47
CA MET A 161 -11.42 -5.28 19.31
C MET A 161 -10.12 -5.65 18.58
N GLU A 162 -10.18 -5.95 17.29
CA GLU A 162 -8.98 -6.31 16.52
C GLU A 162 -8.06 -5.11 16.35
N ILE A 163 -8.61 -3.93 16.08
CA ILE A 163 -7.84 -2.69 15.99
C ILE A 163 -7.16 -2.39 17.32
N ARG A 164 -7.88 -2.48 18.45
CA ARG A 164 -7.27 -2.29 19.77
C ARG A 164 -6.10 -3.24 20.00
N ASP A 165 -6.31 -4.54 19.79
CA ASP A 165 -5.29 -5.56 20.02
C ASP A 165 -4.05 -5.35 19.14
N ARG A 166 -4.25 -5.02 17.87
CA ARG A 166 -3.15 -4.73 16.94
C ARG A 166 -2.38 -3.48 17.33
N ALA A 167 -3.07 -2.42 17.75
CA ALA A 167 -2.44 -1.18 18.18
C ALA A 167 -1.65 -1.37 19.48
N ILE A 168 -2.19 -2.12 20.47
CA ILE A 168 -1.47 -2.48 21.70
C ILE A 168 -0.17 -3.25 21.37
N LYS A 169 -0.27 -4.27 20.52
CA LYS A 169 0.89 -5.06 20.10
C LYS A 169 1.94 -4.23 19.35
N ALA A 170 1.51 -3.28 18.52
CA ALA A 170 2.40 -2.36 17.82
C ALA A 170 3.15 -1.48 18.82
N LEU A 171 2.43 -0.88 19.77
CA LEU A 171 3.02 -0.01 20.81
C LEU A 171 4.01 -0.76 21.70
N ASP A 172 3.65 -1.94 22.19
CA ASP A 172 4.52 -2.72 23.08
C ASP A 172 5.79 -3.19 22.34
N ARG A 173 5.63 -3.81 21.16
CA ARG A 173 6.75 -4.47 20.47
C ARG A 173 7.67 -3.52 19.73
N THR A 174 7.11 -2.47 19.12
CA THR A 174 7.85 -1.59 18.20
C THR A 174 8.29 -0.31 18.89
N TYR A 175 7.43 0.26 19.73
CA TYR A 175 7.66 1.56 20.36
C TYR A 175 8.02 1.45 21.83
N ASN A 176 8.08 0.23 22.39
CA ASN A 176 8.37 -0.05 23.81
C ASN A 176 7.45 0.78 24.74
N ARG A 177 6.18 0.93 24.38
CA ARG A 177 5.14 1.65 25.13
C ARG A 177 4.11 0.66 25.65
N LYS A 178 3.99 0.56 26.97
CA LYS A 178 2.93 -0.24 27.64
C LYS A 178 1.69 0.63 27.84
N ILE A 179 0.51 0.05 27.61
CA ILE A 179 -0.80 0.63 27.88
C ILE A 179 -1.42 -0.09 29.07
#